data_f6179e39cd5ddea885be775f0a0e2a82
#
_entry.id   f6179e39cd5ddea885be775f0a0e2a82
#
_cell.length_a   1.000
_cell.length_b   1.000
_cell.length_c   1.000
_cell.angle_alpha   90.00
_cell.angle_beta   90.00
_cell.angle_gamma   90.00
#
_symmetry.space_group_name_H-M   'P 1'
#
loop_
_entity.id
_entity.type
_entity.pdbx_description
1 polymer ?
#
loop_
_entity_poly.entity_id
_entity_poly.type
_entity_poly.pdbx_seq_one_letter_code
_entity_poly.pdbx_strand_id
1 'polypeptide(L)'
;MRVLLDTHILLWGQAGDPALPKEAEMAIRSEGNEAWVSMVSFWEIGLKHSIGKLPLLMPLDEFFQTILDAHFMVLPLDPAHIVAASTLPLHHRDPFDRMLIGQAKHEGMQLITVDPQFKAYDIPLIGL
;
A
#
# COMPACT_ATOMS: atom_id res chain seq x y z
N MET A 1 -7.38 1.18 15.03
CA MET A 1 -5.98 1.29 14.55
C MET A 1 -5.99 1.52 13.05
N ARG A 2 -5.13 2.39 12.54
CA ARG A 2 -5.01 2.64 11.10
C ARG A 2 -3.93 1.76 10.50
N VAL A 3 -4.27 1.03 9.44
CA VAL A 3 -3.33 0.17 8.71
C VAL A 3 -3.25 0.61 7.25
N LEU A 4 -2.03 0.77 6.73
CA LEU A 4 -1.78 1.19 5.35
C LEU A 4 -1.35 -0.05 4.54
N LEU A 5 -1.98 -0.26 3.38
CA LEU A 5 -1.68 -1.41 2.53
C LEU A 5 -0.52 -1.10 1.60
N ASP A 6 0.47 -2.00 1.54
CA ASP A 6 1.41 -2.06 0.42
C ASP A 6 0.65 -2.36 -0.88
N THR A 7 1.13 -1.85 -2.00
CA THR A 7 0.45 -2.00 -3.29
C THR A 7 0.17 -3.45 -3.66
N HIS A 8 1.12 -4.38 -3.41
CA HIS A 8 0.89 -5.80 -3.68
C HIS A 8 -0.23 -6.39 -2.82
N ILE A 9 -0.31 -5.98 -1.57
CA ILE A 9 -1.39 -6.42 -0.66
C ILE A 9 -2.74 -5.96 -1.21
N LEU A 10 -2.82 -4.71 -1.68
CA LEU A 10 -4.03 -4.18 -2.30
C LEU A 10 -4.42 -4.99 -3.55
N LEU A 11 -3.46 -5.24 -4.44
CA LEU A 11 -3.69 -6.00 -5.67
C LEU A 11 -4.17 -7.42 -5.39
N TRP A 12 -3.52 -8.12 -4.47
CA TRP A 12 -3.93 -9.48 -4.11
C TRP A 12 -5.32 -9.50 -3.46
N GLY A 13 -5.61 -8.52 -2.60
CA GLY A 13 -6.92 -8.42 -1.97
C GLY A 13 -8.04 -8.21 -2.98
N GLN A 14 -7.84 -7.33 -3.96
CA GLN A 14 -8.82 -7.05 -5.00
C GLN A 14 -9.02 -8.24 -5.95
N ALA A 15 -7.97 -9.02 -6.19
CA ALA A 15 -8.03 -10.20 -7.07
C ALA A 15 -8.52 -11.47 -6.36
N GLY A 16 -8.66 -11.45 -5.04
CA GLY A 16 -8.93 -12.66 -4.28
C GLY A 16 -7.79 -13.67 -4.39
N ASP A 17 -6.55 -13.19 -4.55
CA ASP A 17 -5.38 -14.02 -4.78
C ASP A 17 -4.99 -14.75 -3.50
N PRO A 18 -4.79 -16.10 -3.56
CA PRO A 18 -4.35 -16.87 -2.40
C PRO A 18 -2.95 -16.51 -1.89
N ALA A 19 -2.17 -15.73 -2.65
CA ALA A 19 -0.90 -15.19 -2.19
C ALA A 19 -1.06 -14.20 -1.03
N LEU A 20 -2.25 -13.60 -0.85
CA LEU A 20 -2.52 -12.71 0.27
C LEU A 20 -2.43 -13.50 1.58
N PRO A 21 -1.48 -13.16 2.49
CA PRO A 21 -1.38 -13.86 3.76
C PRO A 21 -2.64 -13.70 4.60
N LYS A 22 -2.98 -14.75 5.33
CA LYS A 22 -4.16 -14.72 6.21
C LYS A 22 -4.07 -13.62 7.27
N GLU A 23 -2.89 -13.37 7.79
CA GLU A 23 -2.64 -12.28 8.75
C GLU A 23 -2.98 -10.91 8.15
N ALA A 24 -2.58 -10.68 6.89
CA ALA A 24 -2.89 -9.45 6.19
C ALA A 24 -4.39 -9.32 5.94
N GLU A 25 -5.03 -10.38 5.49
CA GLU A 25 -6.49 -10.39 5.27
C GLU A 25 -7.25 -10.09 6.56
N MET A 26 -6.85 -10.71 7.67
CA MET A 26 -7.47 -10.48 8.97
C MET A 26 -7.29 -9.03 9.42
N ALA A 27 -6.10 -8.45 9.22
CA ALA A 27 -5.84 -7.05 9.58
C ALA A 27 -6.72 -6.08 8.77
N ILE A 28 -6.95 -6.37 7.50
CA ILE A 28 -7.81 -5.55 6.62
C ILE A 28 -9.27 -5.65 7.07
N ARG A 29 -9.73 -6.84 7.44
CA ARG A 29 -11.13 -7.10 7.77
C ARG A 29 -11.52 -6.81 9.21
N SER A 30 -10.54 -6.60 10.09
CA SER A 30 -10.81 -6.37 11.52
C SER A 30 -11.62 -5.09 11.72
N GLU A 31 -12.73 -5.18 12.45
CA GLU A 31 -13.55 -4.02 12.78
C GLU A 31 -12.82 -2.99 13.65
N GLY A 32 -11.80 -3.42 14.38
CA GLY A 32 -10.96 -2.53 15.17
C GLY A 32 -9.96 -1.72 14.36
N ASN A 33 -9.84 -2.00 13.07
CA ASN A 33 -8.88 -1.34 12.17
C ASN A 33 -9.60 -0.52 11.10
N GLU A 34 -8.97 0.60 10.72
CA GLU A 34 -9.27 1.28 9.47
C GLU A 34 -8.23 0.89 8.45
N ALA A 35 -8.66 0.36 7.31
CA ALA A 35 -7.76 0.00 6.22
C ALA A 35 -7.63 1.19 5.26
N TRP A 36 -6.38 1.62 5.04
CA TRP A 36 -6.05 2.76 4.21
C TRP A 36 -5.27 2.31 2.98
N VAL A 37 -5.57 2.93 1.84
CA VAL A 37 -4.80 2.78 0.60
C VAL A 37 -4.24 4.15 0.23
N SER A 38 -2.99 4.18 -0.21
CA SER A 38 -2.33 5.42 -0.58
C SER A 38 -2.64 5.80 -2.02
N MET A 39 -2.78 7.10 -2.28
CA MET A 39 -2.82 7.62 -3.65
C MET A 39 -1.55 7.24 -4.42
N VAL A 40 -0.44 7.02 -3.73
CA VAL A 40 0.80 6.51 -4.32
C VAL A 40 0.61 5.12 -4.95
N SER A 41 -0.19 4.26 -4.34
CA SER A 41 -0.51 2.94 -4.90
C SER A 41 -1.33 3.05 -6.19
N PHE A 42 -2.28 4.00 -6.26
CA PHE A 42 -2.99 4.29 -7.50
C PHE A 42 -2.03 4.72 -8.61
N TRP A 43 -1.09 5.59 -8.29
CA TRP A 43 -0.06 6.03 -9.24
C TRP A 43 0.79 4.84 -9.70
N GLU A 44 1.29 4.03 -8.78
CA GLU A 44 2.12 2.86 -9.12
C GLU A 44 1.38 1.91 -10.04
N ILE A 45 0.12 1.58 -9.71
CA ILE A 45 -0.72 0.69 -10.54
C ILE A 45 -0.91 1.29 -11.93
N GLY A 46 -1.27 2.57 -12.01
CA GLY A 46 -1.50 3.25 -13.28
C GLY A 46 -0.25 3.28 -14.16
N LEU A 47 0.90 3.60 -13.58
CA LEU A 47 2.16 3.65 -14.31
C LEU A 47 2.56 2.26 -14.82
N LYS A 48 2.54 1.25 -13.96
CA LYS A 48 2.92 -0.11 -14.35
C LYS A 48 1.97 -0.72 -15.37
N HIS A 49 0.68 -0.41 -15.25
CA HIS A 49 -0.29 -0.82 -16.26
C HIS A 49 -0.02 -0.17 -17.61
N SER A 50 0.28 1.13 -17.63
CA SER A 50 0.53 1.87 -18.88
C SER A 50 1.74 1.38 -19.66
N ILE A 51 2.74 0.82 -18.98
CA ILE A 51 3.95 0.27 -19.62
C ILE A 51 3.91 -1.26 -19.80
N GLY A 52 2.74 -1.87 -19.59
CA GLY A 52 2.53 -3.30 -19.82
C GLY A 52 3.10 -4.24 -18.75
N LYS A 53 3.50 -3.71 -17.60
CA LYS A 53 4.06 -4.53 -16.51
C LYS A 53 3.03 -5.03 -15.50
N LEU A 54 1.80 -4.54 -15.58
CA LEU A 54 0.72 -4.94 -14.69
C LEU A 54 -0.55 -5.16 -15.52
N PRO A 55 -0.85 -6.40 -15.92
CA PRO A 55 -2.11 -6.68 -16.61
C PRO A 55 -3.29 -6.58 -15.64
N LEU A 56 -4.39 -6.01 -16.11
CA LEU A 56 -5.65 -5.94 -15.38
C LEU A 56 -6.75 -6.63 -16.19
N LEU A 57 -7.75 -7.19 -15.50
CA LEU A 57 -8.88 -7.86 -16.14
C LEU A 57 -9.96 -6.88 -16.60
N MET A 58 -9.81 -5.59 -16.32
CA MET A 58 -10.74 -4.54 -16.65
C MET A 58 -9.97 -3.25 -16.96
N PRO A 59 -10.61 -2.23 -17.57
CA PRO A 59 -9.99 -0.93 -17.76
C PRO A 59 -9.52 -0.31 -16.44
N LEU A 60 -8.46 0.49 -16.50
CA LEU A 60 -7.81 1.06 -15.32
C LEU A 60 -8.78 1.88 -14.46
N ASP A 61 -9.60 2.72 -15.08
CA ASP A 61 -10.58 3.54 -14.37
C ASP A 61 -11.63 2.70 -13.64
N GLU A 62 -12.08 1.60 -14.24
CA GLU A 62 -12.99 0.66 -13.59
C GLU A 62 -12.30 -0.05 -12.42
N PHE A 63 -11.03 -0.43 -12.58
CA PHE A 63 -10.29 -1.05 -11.49
C PHE A 63 -10.15 -0.10 -10.30
N PHE A 64 -9.84 1.16 -10.55
CA PHE A 64 -9.78 2.17 -9.49
C PHE A 64 -11.13 2.34 -8.81
N GLN A 65 -12.22 2.30 -9.58
CA GLN A 65 -13.55 2.42 -9.00
C GLN A 65 -13.87 1.26 -8.05
N THR A 66 -13.40 0.03 -8.35
CA THR A 66 -13.59 -1.10 -7.43
C THR A 66 -12.90 -0.85 -6.09
N ILE A 67 -11.74 -0.21 -6.10
CA ILE A 67 -11.03 0.16 -4.87
C ILE A 67 -11.79 1.24 -4.11
N LEU A 68 -12.26 2.27 -4.82
CA LEU A 68 -13.00 3.37 -4.21
C LEU A 68 -14.35 2.93 -3.64
N ASP A 69 -14.98 1.94 -4.25
CA ASP A 69 -16.26 1.38 -3.77
C ASP A 69 -16.08 0.41 -2.60
N ALA A 70 -14.87 -0.08 -2.37
CA ALA A 70 -14.55 -0.86 -1.18
C ALA A 70 -14.46 0.07 0.04
N HIS A 71 -14.42 -0.52 1.23
CA HIS A 71 -14.45 0.26 2.47
C HIS A 71 -13.06 0.76 2.90
N PHE A 72 -12.20 1.11 1.93
CA PHE A 72 -10.90 1.70 2.22
C PHE A 72 -10.99 3.21 2.41
N MET A 73 -10.21 3.72 3.34
CA MET A 73 -9.89 5.14 3.39
C MET A 73 -8.75 5.42 2.41
N VAL A 74 -8.77 6.55 1.74
CA VAL A 74 -7.72 6.93 0.78
C VAL A 74 -6.81 7.96 1.41
N LEU A 75 -5.50 7.66 1.45
CA LEU A 75 -4.49 8.56 1.98
C LEU A 75 -3.94 9.42 0.83
N PRO A 76 -4.19 10.74 0.85
CA PRO A 76 -3.62 11.62 -0.16
C PRO A 76 -2.10 11.76 0.06
N LEU A 77 -1.39 12.10 -1.00
CA LEU A 77 0.03 12.44 -0.91
C LEU A 77 0.18 13.93 -0.62
N ASP A 78 0.89 14.28 0.44
CA ASP A 78 1.17 15.66 0.76
C ASP A 78 2.68 15.91 0.97
N PRO A 79 3.12 17.20 1.01
CA PRO A 79 4.55 17.51 1.14
C PRO A 79 5.23 16.91 2.37
N ALA A 80 4.53 16.77 3.49
CA ALA A 80 5.10 16.17 4.70
C ALA A 80 5.49 14.70 4.47
N HIS A 81 4.71 13.97 3.68
CA HIS A 81 5.03 12.60 3.29
C HIS A 81 6.31 12.55 2.46
N ILE A 82 6.46 13.49 1.53
CA ILE A 82 7.64 13.57 0.65
C ILE A 82 8.90 13.86 1.48
N VAL A 83 8.81 14.79 2.43
CA VAL A 83 9.91 15.08 3.35
C VAL A 83 10.29 13.83 4.14
N ALA A 84 9.31 13.14 4.73
CA ALA A 84 9.55 11.92 5.48
C ALA A 84 10.23 10.84 4.63
N ALA A 85 9.73 10.59 3.42
CA ALA A 85 10.32 9.61 2.51
C ALA A 85 11.74 9.99 2.08
N SER A 86 11.98 11.29 1.83
CA SER A 86 13.27 11.78 1.34
C SER A 86 14.38 11.69 2.39
N THR A 87 14.03 11.65 3.67
CA THR A 87 15.00 11.55 4.78
C THR A 87 15.22 10.13 5.28
N LEU A 88 14.55 9.13 4.69
CA LEU A 88 14.75 7.73 5.05
C LEU A 88 16.14 7.24 4.63
N PRO A 89 16.76 6.34 5.42
CA PRO A 89 17.96 5.63 4.97
C PRO A 89 17.70 4.87 3.68
N LEU A 90 18.72 4.73 2.83
CA LEU A 90 18.60 4.05 1.54
C LEU A 90 18.76 2.54 1.69
N HIS A 91 17.79 1.87 2.32
CA HIS A 91 17.75 0.41 2.44
C HIS A 91 16.92 -0.21 1.30
N HIS A 92 15.88 0.47 0.85
CA HIS A 92 15.02 0.06 -0.25
C HIS A 92 15.10 1.11 -1.36
N ARG A 93 15.21 0.66 -2.63
CA ARG A 93 15.40 1.55 -3.77
C ARG A 93 14.10 1.90 -4.49
N ASP A 94 13.05 1.11 -4.31
CA ASP A 94 11.77 1.36 -4.96
C ASP A 94 11.15 2.67 -4.44
N PRO A 95 10.95 3.68 -5.29
CA PRO A 95 10.45 4.97 -4.84
C PRO A 95 9.00 4.92 -4.35
N PHE A 96 8.18 4.03 -4.89
CA PHE A 96 6.80 3.87 -4.42
C PHE A 96 6.78 3.30 -3.00
N ASP A 97 7.56 2.24 -2.76
CA ASP A 97 7.65 1.62 -1.44
C ASP A 97 8.24 2.58 -0.41
N ARG A 98 9.27 3.34 -0.79
CA ARG A 98 9.84 4.36 0.09
C ARG A 98 8.80 5.42 0.47
N MET A 99 7.94 5.82 -0.46
CA MET A 99 6.88 6.78 -0.15
C MET A 99 5.85 6.19 0.81
N LEU A 100 5.48 4.93 0.62
CA LEU A 100 4.56 4.25 1.56
C LEU A 100 5.17 4.19 2.97
N ILE A 101 6.46 3.89 3.08
CA ILE A 101 7.16 3.89 4.36
C ILE A 101 7.15 5.29 4.99
N GLY A 102 7.43 6.33 4.20
CA GLY A 102 7.39 7.71 4.65
C GLY A 102 6.00 8.13 5.13
N GLN A 103 4.98 7.73 4.40
CA GLN A 103 3.58 7.98 4.78
C GLN A 103 3.22 7.28 6.09
N ALA A 104 3.52 5.99 6.20
CA ALA A 104 3.23 5.22 7.41
C ALA A 104 3.92 5.82 8.63
N LYS A 105 5.18 6.20 8.48
CA LYS A 105 5.95 6.81 9.56
C LYS A 105 5.37 8.17 9.97
N HIS A 106 5.08 9.03 9.01
CA HIS A 106 4.54 10.36 9.31
C HIS A 106 3.15 10.29 9.94
N GLU A 107 2.30 9.40 9.44
CA GLU A 107 0.91 9.26 9.92
C GLU A 107 0.78 8.38 11.15
N GLY A 108 1.85 7.70 11.56
CA GLY A 108 1.80 6.76 12.69
C GLY A 108 0.96 5.53 12.40
N MET A 109 0.97 5.05 11.17
CA MET A 109 0.24 3.85 10.74
C MET A 109 1.11 2.61 10.79
N GLN A 110 0.48 1.45 10.97
CA GLN A 110 1.11 0.17 10.66
C GLN A 110 1.03 -0.07 9.15
N LEU A 111 2.04 -0.73 8.59
CA LEU A 111 2.09 -1.05 7.17
C LEU A 111 1.91 -2.55 6.97
N ILE A 112 0.98 -2.93 6.11
CA ILE A 112 0.74 -4.34 5.75
C ILE A 112 1.56 -4.64 4.49
N THR A 113 2.53 -5.54 4.60
CA THR A 113 3.42 -5.93 3.49
C THR A 113 3.93 -7.34 3.70
N VAL A 114 4.41 -7.96 2.63
CA VAL A 114 5.16 -9.24 2.67
C VAL A 114 6.60 -9.06 2.19
N ASP A 115 6.99 -7.84 1.81
CA ASP A 115 8.34 -7.55 1.32
C ASP A 115 9.30 -7.42 2.51
N PRO A 116 10.29 -8.33 2.66
CA PRO A 116 11.22 -8.29 3.78
C PRO A 116 12.12 -7.04 3.79
N GLN A 117 12.26 -6.32 2.68
CA GLN A 117 13.04 -5.08 2.64
C GLN A 117 12.46 -3.99 3.53
N PHE A 118 11.17 -4.05 3.85
CA PHE A 118 10.52 -3.10 4.75
C PHE A 118 11.00 -3.25 6.19
N LYS A 119 11.54 -4.41 6.58
CA LYS A 119 12.06 -4.66 7.94
C LYS A 119 13.26 -3.78 8.31
N ALA A 120 13.95 -3.23 7.30
CA ALA A 120 15.10 -2.35 7.54
C ALA A 120 14.67 -0.97 8.09
N TYR A 121 13.39 -0.65 8.07
CA TYR A 121 12.86 0.64 8.52
C TYR A 121 12.13 0.49 9.85
N ASP A 122 12.17 1.55 10.65
CA ASP A 122 11.58 1.57 11.99
C ASP A 122 10.10 1.97 11.91
N ILE A 123 9.29 1.06 11.41
CA ILE A 123 7.83 1.20 11.36
C ILE A 123 7.19 -0.14 11.74
N PRO A 124 6.02 -0.13 12.38
CA PRO A 124 5.33 -1.38 12.68
C PRO A 124 4.78 -2.03 11.41
N LEU A 125 5.01 -3.34 11.26
CA LEU A 125 4.65 -4.12 10.09
C LEU A 125 3.68 -5.25 10.45
N ILE A 126 2.79 -5.59 9.50
CA ILE A 126 1.91 -6.75 9.55
C ILE A 126 2.14 -7.56 8.28
N GLY A 127 2.21 -8.89 8.41
CA GLY A 127 2.34 -9.79 7.26
C GLY A 127 3.73 -10.41 7.08
N LEU A 128 4.66 -10.00 7.91
CA LEU A 128 6.02 -10.54 7.88
C LEU A 128 6.35 -11.33 9.15
#